data_b7ad72e52dd8896daf55f0b85f9547bb
#
_entry.id   b7ad72e52dd8896daf55f0b85f9547bb
#
_cell.length_a   1.000
_cell.length_b   1.000
_cell.length_c   1.000
_cell.angle_alpha   90.00
_cell.angle_beta   90.00
_cell.angle_gamma   90.00
#
_symmetry.space_group_name_H-M   'P 1'
#
loop_
_entity.id
_entity.type
_entity.pdbx_description
1 polymer ?
#
loop_
_entity_poly.entity_id
_entity_poly.type
_entity_poly.pdbx_seq_one_letter_code
_entity_poly.pdbx_strand_id
1 'polypeptide(L)'
;SPVCVTHADMRLDNIFFKDGEVAIVDWQSICTSAPEQDLAYFLTQSVPQSVREQEDLVALYHAELTQNGITYDLAQCRQRYVVCALYLICYAVVIAGTLDLGNERGRKLGETIVKNTFRALLELDAFSLIKA
;
A
#
# COMPACT_ATOMS: atom_id res chain seq x y z
N SER A 1 -8.40 -6.70 -16.23
CA SER A 1 -7.43 -6.50 -15.14
C SER A 1 -7.64 -7.53 -14.05
N PRO A 2 -6.59 -8.10 -13.49
CA PRO A 2 -6.74 -9.10 -12.45
C PRO A 2 -7.43 -8.51 -11.20
N VAL A 3 -8.20 -9.36 -10.53
CA VAL A 3 -8.83 -9.08 -9.25
C VAL A 3 -8.50 -10.26 -8.35
N CYS A 4 -8.17 -10.02 -7.11
CA CYS A 4 -7.83 -11.07 -6.14
C CYS A 4 -8.40 -10.76 -4.77
N VAL A 5 -8.24 -11.70 -3.86
CA VAL A 5 -8.42 -11.45 -2.43
C VAL A 5 -7.25 -10.60 -1.94
N THR A 6 -7.56 -9.50 -1.28
CA THR A 6 -6.59 -8.58 -0.67
C THR A 6 -6.77 -8.53 0.83
N HIS A 7 -5.67 -8.29 1.53
CA HIS A 7 -5.66 -8.10 2.99
C HIS A 7 -6.29 -6.76 3.38
N ALA A 8 -6.10 -5.74 2.56
CA ALA A 8 -6.58 -4.37 2.71
C ALA A 8 -6.06 -3.58 3.93
N ASP A 9 -5.18 -4.17 4.74
CA ASP A 9 -4.41 -3.50 5.81
C ASP A 9 -2.97 -4.05 5.85
N MET A 10 -2.32 -4.12 4.67
CA MET A 10 -0.99 -4.69 4.51
C MET A 10 0.09 -3.73 5.02
N ARG A 11 0.34 -3.79 6.34
CA ARG A 11 1.37 -3.01 7.03
C ARG A 11 2.40 -3.92 7.66
N LEU A 12 3.60 -3.39 7.89
CA LEU A 12 4.67 -4.15 8.54
C LEU A 12 4.26 -4.66 9.94
N ASP A 13 3.40 -3.94 10.66
CA ASP A 13 2.87 -4.36 11.95
C ASP A 13 2.06 -5.67 11.89
N ASN A 14 1.50 -5.99 10.70
CA ASN A 14 0.71 -7.20 10.45
C ASN A 14 1.53 -8.32 9.81
N ILE A 15 2.86 -8.17 9.71
CA ILE A 15 3.77 -9.12 9.07
C ILE A 15 4.80 -9.61 10.08
N PHE A 16 4.86 -10.90 10.30
CA PHE A 16 5.82 -11.55 11.17
C PHE A 16 6.84 -12.35 10.37
N PHE A 17 8.10 -12.23 10.73
CA PHE A 17 9.21 -12.95 10.13
C PHE A 17 9.78 -13.91 11.17
N LYS A 18 9.82 -15.20 10.83
CA LYS A 18 10.41 -16.22 11.70
C LYS A 18 11.05 -17.33 10.86
N ASP A 19 12.30 -17.64 11.12
CA ASP A 19 13.06 -18.74 10.52
C ASP A 19 13.01 -18.76 8.96
N GLY A 20 12.99 -17.56 8.34
CA GLY A 20 12.88 -17.41 6.88
C GLY A 20 11.44 -17.51 6.34
N GLU A 21 10.46 -17.73 7.19
CA GLU A 21 9.05 -17.73 6.83
C GLU A 21 8.40 -16.37 7.12
N VAL A 22 7.33 -16.07 6.38
CA VAL A 22 6.52 -14.86 6.54
C VAL A 22 5.10 -15.27 6.92
N ALA A 23 4.60 -14.72 8.01
CA ALA A 23 3.21 -14.88 8.43
C ALA A 23 2.50 -13.52 8.41
N ILE A 24 1.35 -13.47 7.75
CA ILE A 24 0.50 -12.28 7.68
C ILE A 24 -0.71 -12.52 8.57
N VAL A 25 -0.97 -11.57 9.48
CA VAL A 25 -2.06 -11.64 10.46
C VAL A 25 -3.02 -10.47 10.31
N ASP A 26 -4.13 -10.50 11.07
CA ASP A 26 -5.14 -9.45 11.12
C ASP A 26 -5.89 -9.26 9.79
N TRP A 27 -6.49 -10.34 9.31
CA TRP A 27 -7.27 -10.40 8.07
C TRP A 27 -8.70 -9.84 8.20
N GLN A 28 -8.97 -9.00 9.21
CA GLN A 28 -10.31 -8.45 9.45
C GLN A 28 -10.86 -7.58 8.31
N SER A 29 -9.97 -6.98 7.50
CA SER A 29 -10.32 -6.10 6.38
C SER A 29 -10.35 -6.81 5.03
N ILE A 30 -10.25 -8.15 5.02
CA ILE A 30 -10.20 -8.95 3.79
C ILE A 30 -11.31 -8.58 2.82
N CYS A 31 -10.95 -8.32 1.58
CA CYS A 31 -11.90 -8.00 0.52
C CYS A 31 -11.39 -8.43 -0.86
N THR A 32 -12.22 -8.27 -1.87
CA THR A 32 -11.85 -8.50 -3.26
C THR A 32 -11.50 -7.17 -3.91
N SER A 33 -10.30 -7.03 -4.41
CA SER A 33 -9.79 -5.79 -4.98
C SER A 33 -8.70 -6.00 -6.03
N ALA A 34 -8.13 -4.90 -6.51
CA ALA A 34 -6.94 -4.92 -7.34
C ALA A 34 -5.75 -5.48 -6.54
N PRO A 35 -4.92 -6.37 -7.09
CA PRO A 35 -3.75 -6.89 -6.40
C PRO A 35 -2.78 -5.79 -5.97
N GLU A 36 -2.72 -4.68 -6.68
CA GLU A 36 -1.89 -3.53 -6.34
C GLU A 36 -2.34 -2.76 -5.10
N GLN A 37 -3.51 -3.05 -4.54
CA GLN A 37 -3.98 -2.37 -3.32
C GLN A 37 -3.09 -2.69 -2.12
N ASP A 38 -2.81 -3.97 -1.87
CA ASP A 38 -1.92 -4.38 -0.79
C ASP A 38 -0.48 -3.92 -1.04
N LEU A 39 -0.02 -3.98 -2.28
CA LEU A 39 1.28 -3.46 -2.67
C LEU A 39 1.39 -1.97 -2.36
N ALA A 40 0.41 -1.17 -2.77
CA ALA A 40 0.39 0.27 -2.53
C ALA A 40 0.39 0.58 -1.03
N TYR A 41 -0.44 -0.12 -0.27
CA TYR A 41 -0.49 0.04 1.18
C TYR A 41 0.88 -0.26 1.82
N PHE A 42 1.46 -1.42 1.52
CA PHE A 42 2.74 -1.84 2.07
C PHE A 42 3.88 -0.89 1.69
N LEU A 43 4.03 -0.56 0.41
CA LEU A 43 5.12 0.29 -0.06
C LEU A 43 5.03 1.71 0.49
N THR A 44 3.83 2.28 0.57
CA THR A 44 3.67 3.67 1.03
C THR A 44 3.78 3.81 2.55
N GLN A 45 3.31 2.81 3.32
CA GLN A 45 3.25 2.89 4.77
C GLN A 45 4.43 2.25 5.50
N SER A 46 5.07 1.24 4.89
CA SER A 46 6.03 0.38 5.57
C SER A 46 7.44 0.40 4.97
N VAL A 47 7.58 0.78 3.69
CA VAL A 47 8.88 0.79 3.01
C VAL A 47 9.46 2.20 2.99
N PRO A 48 10.71 2.40 3.48
CA PRO A 48 11.37 3.70 3.43
C PRO A 48 11.48 4.26 2.01
N GLN A 49 11.37 5.59 1.86
CA GLN A 49 11.48 6.27 0.57
C GLN A 49 12.78 5.89 -0.15
N SER A 50 13.91 5.87 0.56
CA SER A 50 15.21 5.53 -0.02
C SER A 50 15.25 4.14 -0.67
N VAL A 51 14.49 3.18 -0.15
CA VAL A 51 14.40 1.84 -0.75
C VAL A 51 13.52 1.88 -2.00
N ARG A 52 12.39 2.60 -1.95
CA ARG A 52 11.51 2.76 -3.12
C ARG A 52 12.15 3.50 -4.28
N GLU A 53 13.12 4.38 -4.00
CA GLU A 53 13.89 5.11 -5.03
C GLU A 53 15.03 4.28 -5.63
N GLN A 54 15.58 3.33 -4.88
CA GLN A 54 16.68 2.48 -5.32
C GLN A 54 16.22 1.23 -6.05
N GLU A 55 15.05 0.71 -5.68
CA GLU A 55 14.53 -0.57 -6.15
C GLU A 55 13.19 -0.38 -6.87
N ASP A 56 13.07 -0.98 -8.05
CA ASP A 56 11.80 -1.01 -8.77
C ASP A 56 10.87 -2.11 -8.23
N LEU A 57 10.33 -1.86 -7.03
CA LEU A 57 9.53 -2.84 -6.29
C LEU A 57 8.21 -3.19 -7.01
N VAL A 58 7.68 -2.27 -7.84
CA VAL A 58 6.48 -2.56 -8.65
C VAL A 58 6.80 -3.53 -9.78
N ALA A 59 7.95 -3.37 -10.43
CA ALA A 59 8.39 -4.32 -11.45
C ALA A 59 8.72 -5.69 -10.85
N LEU A 60 9.37 -5.72 -9.67
CA LEU A 60 9.63 -6.96 -8.95
C LEU A 60 8.33 -7.71 -8.62
N TYR A 61 7.35 -7.01 -8.06
CA TYR A 61 6.02 -7.57 -7.78
C TYR A 61 5.34 -8.13 -9.04
N HIS A 62 5.36 -7.36 -10.13
CA HIS A 62 4.78 -7.79 -11.41
C HIS A 62 5.48 -9.02 -11.98
N ALA A 63 6.82 -9.11 -11.85
CA ALA A 63 7.58 -10.25 -12.30
C ALA A 63 7.19 -11.53 -11.52
N GLU A 64 7.02 -11.43 -10.21
CA GLU A 64 6.55 -12.54 -9.37
C GLU A 64 5.14 -13.01 -9.75
N LEU A 65 4.21 -12.09 -10.01
CA LEU A 65 2.87 -12.45 -10.51
C LEU A 65 2.97 -13.19 -11.84
N THR A 66 3.81 -12.72 -12.75
CA THR A 66 4.00 -13.34 -14.07
C THR A 66 4.57 -14.76 -13.96
N GLN A 67 5.56 -14.97 -13.08
CA GLN A 67 6.13 -16.29 -12.81
C GLN A 67 5.08 -17.27 -12.25
N ASN A 68 4.09 -16.74 -11.54
CA ASN A 68 2.97 -17.51 -10.99
C ASN A 68 1.76 -17.59 -11.93
N GLY A 69 1.92 -17.24 -13.22
CA GLY A 69 0.90 -17.42 -14.25
C GLY A 69 -0.12 -16.26 -14.36
N ILE A 70 0.06 -15.18 -13.63
CA ILE A 70 -0.77 -13.99 -13.74
C ILE A 70 -0.12 -13.03 -14.73
N THR A 71 -0.66 -12.93 -15.94
CA THR A 71 -0.09 -12.10 -17.00
C THR A 71 -0.96 -10.88 -17.30
N TYR A 72 -0.39 -9.70 -17.20
CA TYR A 72 -0.93 -8.43 -17.65
C TYR A 72 0.20 -7.41 -17.82
N ASP A 73 -0.09 -6.29 -18.44
CA ASP A 73 0.92 -5.31 -18.80
C ASP A 73 1.53 -4.61 -17.58
N LEU A 74 2.87 -4.48 -17.53
CA LEU A 74 3.58 -3.79 -16.46
C LEU A 74 3.16 -2.31 -16.35
N ALA A 75 2.92 -1.63 -17.48
CA ALA A 75 2.45 -0.25 -17.46
C ALA A 75 1.06 -0.15 -16.82
N GLN A 76 0.20 -1.13 -17.05
CA GLN A 76 -1.10 -1.24 -16.37
C GLN A 76 -0.92 -1.48 -14.87
N CYS A 77 0.00 -2.36 -14.46
CA CYS A 77 0.33 -2.58 -13.06
C CYS A 77 0.77 -1.28 -12.38
N ARG A 78 1.70 -0.53 -12.99
CA ARG A 78 2.15 0.77 -12.48
C ARG A 78 1.02 1.79 -12.34
N GLN A 79 0.19 1.91 -13.37
CA GLN A 79 -0.96 2.83 -13.32
C GLN A 79 -1.91 2.47 -12.17
N ARG A 80 -2.22 1.18 -12.02
CA ARG A 80 -3.09 0.69 -10.93
C ARG A 80 -2.47 0.89 -9.56
N TYR A 81 -1.16 0.68 -9.43
CA TYR A 81 -0.43 0.97 -8.21
C TYR A 81 -0.61 2.44 -7.78
N VAL A 82 -0.45 3.40 -8.72
CA VAL A 82 -0.64 4.83 -8.42
C VAL A 82 -2.11 5.13 -8.04
N VAL A 83 -3.09 4.53 -8.73
CA VAL A 83 -4.51 4.67 -8.40
C VAL A 83 -4.80 4.11 -7.00
N CYS A 84 -4.26 2.94 -6.66
CA CYS A 84 -4.42 2.34 -5.34
C CYS A 84 -3.74 3.21 -4.25
N ALA A 85 -2.56 3.77 -4.52
CA ALA A 85 -1.92 4.70 -3.62
C ALA A 85 -2.78 5.96 -3.38
N LEU A 86 -3.39 6.51 -4.45
CA LEU A 86 -4.31 7.65 -4.34
C LEU A 86 -5.54 7.31 -3.48
N TYR A 87 -6.09 6.10 -3.61
CA TYR A 87 -7.21 5.63 -2.80
C TYR A 87 -6.88 5.61 -1.29
N LEU A 88 -5.61 5.45 -0.91
CA LEU A 88 -5.19 5.47 0.50
C LEU A 88 -5.44 6.82 1.21
N ILE A 89 -5.72 7.91 0.47
CA ILE A 89 -6.20 9.17 1.08
C ILE A 89 -7.46 8.90 1.90
N CYS A 90 -8.38 8.09 1.40
CA CYS A 90 -9.61 7.77 2.11
C CYS A 90 -9.31 7.11 3.47
N TYR A 91 -8.34 6.18 3.50
CA TYR A 91 -7.89 5.56 4.75
C TYR A 91 -7.25 6.59 5.69
N ALA A 92 -6.35 7.42 5.16
CA ALA A 92 -5.67 8.44 5.96
C ALA A 92 -6.68 9.41 6.62
N VAL A 93 -7.70 9.85 5.87
CA VAL A 93 -8.76 10.74 6.39
C VAL A 93 -9.62 10.05 7.43
N VAL A 94 -10.07 8.83 7.17
CA VAL A 94 -10.91 8.07 8.12
C VAL A 94 -10.12 7.78 9.40
N ILE A 95 -8.91 7.30 9.29
CA ILE A 95 -8.05 7.00 10.45
C ILE A 95 -7.78 8.27 11.25
N ALA A 96 -7.38 9.37 10.61
CA ALA A 96 -7.15 10.63 11.30
C ALA A 96 -8.40 11.17 11.99
N GLY A 97 -9.60 10.90 11.45
CA GLY A 97 -10.87 11.35 12.01
C GLY A 97 -11.48 10.43 13.08
N THR A 98 -11.04 9.16 13.17
CA THR A 98 -11.64 8.16 14.08
C THR A 98 -10.71 7.68 15.18
N LEU A 99 -9.40 7.86 15.04
CA LEU A 99 -8.45 7.52 16.09
C LEU A 99 -8.67 8.38 17.35
N ASP A 100 -8.51 7.75 18.50
CA ASP A 100 -8.40 8.47 19.77
C ASP A 100 -7.06 9.23 19.79
N LEU A 101 -7.13 10.50 19.39
CA LEU A 101 -5.96 11.40 19.41
C LEU A 101 -5.61 11.88 20.82
N GLY A 102 -6.41 11.51 21.84
CA GLY A 102 -6.13 11.80 23.23
C GLY A 102 -5.00 10.96 23.80
N ASN A 103 -4.68 9.79 23.21
CA ASN A 103 -3.53 9.01 23.57
C ASN A 103 -2.35 9.24 22.60
N GLU A 104 -1.13 9.20 23.14
CA GLU A 104 0.09 9.50 22.37
C GLU A 104 0.31 8.50 21.21
N ARG A 105 0.01 7.21 21.42
CA ARG A 105 0.18 6.17 20.41
C ARG A 105 -0.78 6.38 19.24
N GLY A 106 -2.06 6.66 19.52
CA GLY A 106 -3.06 6.92 18.48
C GLY A 106 -2.71 8.14 17.64
N ARG A 107 -2.31 9.25 18.30
CA ARG A 107 -1.87 10.47 17.62
C ARG A 107 -0.66 10.20 16.73
N LYS A 108 0.38 9.56 17.23
CA LYS A 108 1.60 9.25 16.46
C LYS A 108 1.31 8.34 15.27
N LEU A 109 0.43 7.37 15.43
CA LEU A 109 -0.01 6.49 14.34
C LEU A 109 -0.74 7.30 13.26
N GLY A 110 -1.72 8.12 13.62
CA GLY A 110 -2.46 8.96 12.68
C GLY A 110 -1.56 9.92 11.91
N GLU A 111 -0.67 10.64 12.62
CA GLU A 111 0.33 11.53 12.01
C GLU A 111 1.22 10.79 11.01
N THR A 112 1.68 9.58 11.37
CA THR A 112 2.55 8.75 10.53
C THR A 112 1.82 8.32 9.24
N ILE A 113 0.59 7.82 9.37
CA ILE A 113 -0.21 7.36 8.22
C ILE A 113 -0.47 8.52 7.26
N VAL A 114 -0.95 9.66 7.77
CA VAL A 114 -1.21 10.86 6.94
C VAL A 114 0.08 11.30 6.24
N LYS A 115 1.17 11.46 6.98
CA LYS A 115 2.45 11.91 6.44
C LYS A 115 2.98 10.97 5.35
N ASN A 116 2.95 9.66 5.59
CA ASN A 116 3.44 8.68 4.64
C ASN A 116 2.58 8.65 3.37
N THR A 117 1.25 8.70 3.52
CA THR A 117 0.32 8.75 2.38
C THR A 117 0.63 9.96 1.49
N PHE A 118 0.60 11.17 2.03
CA PHE A 118 0.81 12.37 1.21
C PHE A 118 2.21 12.42 0.61
N ARG A 119 3.25 12.00 1.33
CA ARG A 119 4.60 11.92 0.78
C ARG A 119 4.64 10.99 -0.43
N ALA A 120 4.13 9.78 -0.32
CA ALA A 120 4.11 8.82 -1.42
C ALA A 120 3.32 9.34 -2.64
N LEU A 121 2.21 10.03 -2.42
CA LEU A 121 1.42 10.60 -3.52
C LEU A 121 2.16 11.72 -4.26
N LEU A 122 2.95 12.52 -3.56
CA LEU A 122 3.80 13.53 -4.19
C LEU A 122 4.94 12.89 -4.98
N GLU A 123 5.60 11.86 -4.43
CA GLU A 123 6.65 11.09 -5.13
C GLU A 123 6.13 10.44 -6.42
N LEU A 124 4.90 9.94 -6.41
CA LEU A 124 4.26 9.26 -7.53
C LEU A 124 3.59 10.20 -8.54
N ASP A 125 3.60 11.50 -8.31
CA ASP A 125 2.78 12.48 -9.07
C ASP A 125 1.29 12.04 -9.20
N ALA A 126 0.78 11.39 -8.15
CA ALA A 126 -0.54 10.74 -8.19
C ALA A 126 -1.68 11.75 -8.39
N PHE A 127 -1.51 12.99 -7.97
CA PHE A 127 -2.51 14.05 -8.12
C PHE A 127 -2.74 14.45 -9.58
N SER A 128 -1.78 14.18 -10.48
CA SER A 128 -1.96 14.40 -11.92
C SER A 128 -3.07 13.54 -12.54
N LEU A 129 -3.46 12.45 -11.87
CA LEU A 129 -4.59 11.60 -12.28
C LEU A 129 -5.96 12.22 -11.97
N ILE A 130 -6.03 13.20 -11.09
CA ILE A 130 -7.27 13.89 -10.75
C ILE A 130 -7.46 15.01 -11.77
N LYS A 131 -8.27 14.72 -12.80
CA LYS A 131 -8.68 15.76 -13.76
C LYS A 131 -9.75 16.64 -13.09
N ALA A 132 -9.52 17.93 -13.11
CA ALA A 132 -10.52 18.93 -12.73
C ALA A 132 -11.71 18.91 -13.72
#